data_b5e84a487f559e4996f13d2e57d38850
#
_entry.id   b5e84a487f559e4996f13d2e57d38850
#
_cell.length_a   1.000
_cell.length_b   1.000
_cell.length_c   1.000
_cell.angle_alpha   90.00
_cell.angle_beta   90.00
_cell.angle_gamma   90.00
#
_symmetry.space_group_name_H-M   'P 1'
#
loop_
_entity.id
_entity.type
_entity.pdbx_description
1 polymer ?
#
loop_
_entity_poly.entity_id
_entity_poly.type
_entity_poly.pdbx_seq_one_letter_code
_entity_poly.pdbx_strand_id
1 'polypeptide(L)'
;MKQALGMEFFDVVKRRHSIRKFKPDDVPEEKLKLIFEAVNLAPSAGNLQAFEVFVVRDKIKLKQLSKAAFDQEFIAEAPIAFVFCANPDRSAIKYGLRGRKLYCLQDATIACAYAQLSATALGLGSVWVGAFNEKEVLKIIGAGGDLIPVAILPIGFPDEEPEPTPRRQINDLFHEVK
;
A
#
# COMPACT_ATOMS: atom_id res chain seq x y z
N MET A 1 17.67 -12.29 -24.48
CA MET A 1 16.26 -12.19 -24.10
C MET A 1 16.19 -11.79 -22.64
N LYS A 2 15.69 -10.61 -22.28
CA LYS A 2 15.41 -10.24 -20.88
C LYS A 2 14.25 -11.13 -20.41
N GLN A 3 14.49 -11.96 -19.41
CA GLN A 3 13.45 -12.74 -18.75
C GLN A 3 12.35 -11.77 -18.29
N ALA A 4 11.09 -12.05 -18.64
CA ALA A 4 9.96 -11.25 -18.18
C ALA A 4 9.95 -11.27 -16.64
N LEU A 5 10.19 -10.13 -16.01
CA LEU A 5 10.36 -9.97 -14.56
C LEU A 5 9.04 -10.04 -13.77
N GLY A 6 7.89 -10.41 -14.41
CA GLY A 6 6.61 -10.43 -13.73
C GLY A 6 5.48 -11.05 -14.56
N MET A 7 4.29 -11.10 -13.95
CA MET A 7 3.06 -11.52 -14.61
C MET A 7 2.54 -10.43 -15.56
N GLU A 8 1.76 -10.84 -16.57
CA GLU A 8 1.01 -9.91 -17.40
C GLU A 8 0.01 -9.09 -16.57
N PHE A 9 -0.19 -7.82 -16.91
CA PHE A 9 -0.96 -6.86 -16.11
C PHE A 9 -2.35 -7.37 -15.69
N PHE A 10 -3.12 -7.92 -16.64
CA PHE A 10 -4.48 -8.39 -16.32
C PHE A 10 -4.48 -9.64 -15.43
N ASP A 11 -3.43 -10.45 -15.47
CA ASP A 11 -3.26 -11.57 -14.55
C ASP A 11 -2.92 -11.10 -13.15
N VAL A 12 -2.10 -10.04 -13.03
CA VAL A 12 -1.82 -9.38 -11.74
C VAL A 12 -3.11 -8.88 -11.11
N VAL A 13 -3.93 -8.15 -11.87
CA VAL A 13 -5.22 -7.62 -11.38
C VAL A 13 -6.16 -8.73 -10.92
N LYS A 14 -6.23 -9.85 -11.66
CA LYS A 14 -7.06 -11.01 -11.30
C LYS A 14 -6.54 -11.73 -10.05
N ARG A 15 -5.22 -11.92 -9.94
CA ARG A 15 -4.57 -12.67 -8.85
C ARG A 15 -4.40 -11.86 -7.56
N ARG A 16 -4.49 -10.54 -7.64
CA ARG A 16 -4.38 -9.71 -6.44
C ARG A 16 -5.55 -9.97 -5.49
N HIS A 17 -5.26 -10.62 -4.40
CA HIS A 17 -6.17 -10.83 -3.27
C HIS A 17 -5.60 -10.24 -1.99
N SER A 18 -6.42 -10.08 -0.96
CA SER A 18 -5.98 -9.69 0.37
C SER A 18 -5.41 -10.92 1.09
N ILE A 19 -4.11 -10.92 1.30
CA ILE A 19 -3.37 -12.01 1.97
C ILE A 19 -3.11 -11.62 3.41
N ARG A 20 -3.55 -12.49 4.35
CA ARG A 20 -3.43 -12.29 5.80
C ARG A 20 -2.65 -13.39 6.50
N LYS A 21 -2.09 -14.34 5.75
CA LYS A 21 -1.12 -15.32 6.25
C LYS A 21 0.14 -15.25 5.43
N PHE A 22 1.26 -15.12 6.10
CA PHE A 22 2.55 -14.95 5.46
C PHE A 22 3.52 -16.04 5.91
N LYS A 23 4.34 -16.50 4.99
CA LYS A 23 5.49 -17.34 5.32
C LYS A 23 6.51 -16.52 6.11
N PRO A 24 7.32 -17.14 6.97
CA PRO A 24 8.32 -16.44 7.78
C PRO A 24 9.51 -15.90 6.98
N ASP A 25 9.58 -16.22 5.68
CA ASP A 25 10.68 -15.86 4.82
C ASP A 25 10.74 -14.35 4.58
N ASP A 26 11.94 -13.80 4.62
CA ASP A 26 12.18 -12.39 4.32
C ASP A 26 11.93 -12.10 2.83
N VAL A 27 11.44 -10.90 2.53
CA VAL A 27 11.30 -10.43 1.15
C VAL A 27 12.67 -10.03 0.60
N PRO A 28 13.13 -10.63 -0.51
CA PRO A 28 14.41 -10.30 -1.12
C PRO A 28 14.52 -8.82 -1.49
N GLU A 29 15.70 -8.22 -1.28
CA GLU A 29 15.96 -6.80 -1.54
C GLU A 29 15.73 -6.40 -3.01
N GLU A 30 16.01 -7.30 -3.95
CA GLU A 30 15.74 -7.05 -5.37
C GLU A 30 14.26 -6.90 -5.67
N LYS A 31 13.39 -7.64 -4.98
CA LYS A 31 11.92 -7.47 -5.10
C LYS A 31 11.45 -6.17 -4.46
N LEU A 32 12.02 -5.81 -3.31
CA LEU A 32 11.70 -4.53 -2.65
C LEU A 32 12.09 -3.34 -3.50
N LYS A 33 13.26 -3.38 -4.15
CA LYS A 33 13.69 -2.31 -5.08
C LYS A 33 12.69 -2.14 -6.23
N LEU A 34 12.20 -3.22 -6.82
CA LEU A 34 11.20 -3.15 -7.90
C LEU A 34 9.87 -2.54 -7.40
N ILE A 35 9.47 -2.85 -6.15
CA ILE A 35 8.28 -2.24 -5.55
C ILE A 35 8.52 -0.74 -5.31
N PHE A 36 9.70 -0.34 -4.80
CA PHE A 36 10.02 1.07 -4.59
C PHE A 36 10.03 1.85 -5.90
N GLU A 37 10.60 1.30 -6.96
CA GLU A 37 10.59 1.88 -8.31
C GLU A 37 9.17 2.08 -8.81
N ALA A 38 8.31 1.07 -8.67
CA ALA A 38 6.92 1.16 -9.08
C ALA A 38 6.15 2.23 -8.29
N VAL A 39 6.35 2.32 -6.98
CA VAL A 39 5.76 3.36 -6.12
C VAL A 39 6.23 4.75 -6.57
N ASN A 40 7.51 4.90 -6.88
CA ASN A 40 8.07 6.18 -7.35
C ASN A 40 7.52 6.60 -8.72
N LEU A 41 7.10 5.65 -9.55
CA LEU A 41 6.47 5.89 -10.86
C LEU A 41 4.95 6.11 -10.79
N ALA A 42 4.36 6.01 -9.59
CA ALA A 42 2.93 6.26 -9.41
C ALA A 42 2.56 7.71 -9.81
N PRO A 43 1.49 7.92 -10.60
CA PRO A 43 1.07 9.26 -10.95
C PRO A 43 0.56 10.02 -9.74
N SER A 44 0.77 11.35 -9.74
CA SER A 44 0.32 12.23 -8.66
C SER A 44 -0.18 13.56 -9.21
N ALA A 45 -1.01 14.25 -8.46
CA ALA A 45 -1.52 15.56 -8.85
C ALA A 45 -0.39 16.54 -9.13
N GLY A 46 -0.29 17.00 -10.40
CA GLY A 46 0.76 17.91 -10.85
C GLY A 46 2.19 17.39 -10.66
N ASN A 47 2.36 16.09 -10.55
CA ASN A 47 3.62 15.40 -10.27
C ASN A 47 4.25 15.84 -8.94
N LEU A 48 3.43 16.21 -7.96
CA LEU A 48 3.92 16.67 -6.65
C LEU A 48 4.36 15.52 -5.74
N GLN A 49 3.93 14.30 -6.01
CA GLN A 49 4.27 13.12 -5.20
C GLN A 49 4.03 13.38 -3.71
N ALA A 50 2.80 13.86 -3.39
CA ALA A 50 2.45 14.33 -2.07
C ALA A 50 2.14 13.18 -1.10
N PHE A 51 3.10 12.27 -0.97
CA PHE A 51 3.07 11.13 -0.07
C PHE A 51 4.46 10.78 0.47
N GLU A 52 4.48 10.10 1.60
CA GLU A 52 5.67 9.53 2.22
C GLU A 52 5.42 8.04 2.47
N VAL A 53 6.45 7.20 2.35
CA VAL A 53 6.35 5.76 2.61
C VAL A 53 7.38 5.35 3.64
N PHE A 54 6.90 4.83 4.76
CA PHE A 54 7.75 4.32 5.84
C PHE A 54 7.83 2.80 5.75
N VAL A 55 9.04 2.29 5.64
CA VAL A 55 9.31 0.85 5.54
C VAL A 55 9.64 0.32 6.94
N VAL A 56 8.81 -0.59 7.44
CA VAL A 56 8.94 -1.15 8.78
C VAL A 56 9.31 -2.63 8.68
N ARG A 57 10.52 -2.97 9.18
CA ARG A 57 11.06 -4.36 9.27
C ARG A 57 11.25 -4.81 10.72
N ASP A 58 11.33 -3.86 11.64
CA ASP A 58 11.52 -4.13 13.05
C ASP A 58 10.30 -4.86 13.63
N LYS A 59 10.52 -6.06 14.15
CA LYS A 59 9.45 -6.93 14.66
C LYS A 59 8.69 -6.32 15.84
N ILE A 60 9.33 -5.48 16.64
CA ILE A 60 8.67 -4.78 17.76
C ILE A 60 7.71 -3.73 17.20
N LYS A 61 8.16 -2.97 16.18
CA LYS A 61 7.32 -1.97 15.52
C LYS A 61 6.18 -2.62 14.74
N LEU A 62 6.40 -3.72 14.04
CA LEU A 62 5.32 -4.48 13.38
C LEU A 62 4.26 -4.93 14.38
N LYS A 63 4.66 -5.43 15.55
CA LYS A 63 3.74 -5.78 16.64
C LYS A 63 3.00 -4.56 17.20
N GLN A 64 3.66 -3.41 17.32
CA GLN A 64 3.01 -2.17 17.72
C GLN A 64 2.01 -1.68 16.66
N LEU A 65 2.35 -1.77 15.35
CA LEU A 65 1.42 -1.45 14.27
C LEU A 65 0.19 -2.38 14.26
N SER A 66 0.37 -3.68 14.52
CA SER A 66 -0.74 -4.62 14.68
C SER A 66 -1.72 -4.15 15.76
N LYS A 67 -1.22 -3.76 16.94
CA LYS A 67 -2.03 -3.20 18.03
C LYS A 67 -2.70 -1.88 17.65
N ALA A 68 -1.96 -0.96 17.04
CA ALA A 68 -2.51 0.29 16.57
C ALA A 68 -3.61 0.09 15.52
N ALA A 69 -3.57 -1.03 14.81
CA ALA A 69 -4.57 -1.48 13.83
C ALA A 69 -5.62 -2.42 14.43
N PHE A 70 -5.97 -2.25 15.72
CA PHE A 70 -7.02 -3.00 16.42
C PHE A 70 -6.78 -4.52 16.44
N ASP A 71 -5.54 -4.90 16.80
CA ASP A 71 -5.08 -6.28 16.97
C ASP A 71 -5.17 -7.12 15.67
N GLN A 72 -4.93 -6.50 14.51
CA GLN A 72 -4.79 -7.24 13.25
C GLN A 72 -3.42 -7.93 13.22
N GLU A 73 -3.34 -9.15 13.76
CA GLU A 73 -2.10 -9.88 14.05
C GLU A 73 -1.25 -10.19 12.83
N PHE A 74 -1.86 -10.38 11.67
CA PHE A 74 -1.14 -10.62 10.42
C PHE A 74 -0.14 -9.51 10.04
N ILE A 75 -0.30 -8.29 10.60
CA ILE A 75 0.70 -7.21 10.42
C ILE A 75 2.01 -7.56 11.14
N ALA A 76 1.92 -8.16 12.32
CA ALA A 76 3.08 -8.60 13.11
C ALA A 76 3.74 -9.86 12.53
N GLU A 77 2.96 -10.71 11.84
CA GLU A 77 3.42 -11.94 11.20
C GLU A 77 4.19 -11.65 9.90
N ALA A 78 3.82 -10.60 9.18
CA ALA A 78 4.50 -10.22 7.95
C ALA A 78 5.98 -9.89 8.19
N PRO A 79 6.88 -10.22 7.24
CA PRO A 79 8.31 -9.87 7.34
C PRO A 79 8.55 -8.36 7.23
N ILE A 80 7.66 -7.64 6.57
CA ILE A 80 7.77 -6.20 6.32
C ILE A 80 6.38 -5.57 6.17
N ALA A 81 6.25 -4.31 6.57
CA ALA A 81 5.08 -3.50 6.27
C ALA A 81 5.48 -2.12 5.75
N PHE A 82 4.73 -1.59 4.80
CA PHE A 82 4.84 -0.20 4.35
C PHE A 82 3.70 0.61 4.96
N VAL A 83 4.02 1.76 5.52
CA VAL A 83 3.01 2.73 5.97
C VAL A 83 3.01 3.89 4.99
N PHE A 84 1.91 4.05 4.28
CA PHE A 84 1.69 5.14 3.33
C PHE A 84 1.04 6.31 4.05
N CYS A 85 1.69 7.46 4.00
CA CYS A 85 1.17 8.70 4.56
C CYS A 85 0.98 9.73 3.45
N ALA A 86 -0.17 10.42 3.45
CA ALA A 86 -0.36 11.60 2.64
C ALA A 86 0.46 12.78 3.22
N ASN A 87 0.96 13.64 2.34
CA ASN A 87 1.67 14.87 2.70
C ASN A 87 0.86 16.10 2.26
N PRO A 88 -0.04 16.62 3.14
CA PRO A 88 -0.92 17.73 2.81
C PRO A 88 -0.18 19.01 2.41
N ASP A 89 0.93 19.33 3.08
CA ASP A 89 1.72 20.54 2.81
C ASP A 89 2.28 20.53 1.41
N ARG A 90 2.86 19.39 1.00
CA ARG A 90 3.43 19.24 -0.33
C ARG A 90 2.39 19.43 -1.45
N SER A 91 1.18 18.93 -1.27
CA SER A 91 0.10 19.11 -2.24
C SER A 91 -0.49 20.52 -2.22
N ALA A 92 -0.52 21.16 -1.04
CA ALA A 92 -1.06 22.51 -0.86
C ALA A 92 -0.26 23.57 -1.60
N ILE A 93 1.04 23.39 -1.82
CA ILE A 93 1.92 24.34 -2.54
C ILE A 93 1.29 24.78 -3.87
N LYS A 94 0.71 23.84 -4.62
CA LYS A 94 0.10 24.13 -5.93
C LYS A 94 -1.42 24.22 -5.90
N TYR A 95 -2.07 23.42 -5.04
CA TYR A 95 -3.51 23.21 -5.09
C TYR A 95 -4.26 23.71 -3.85
N GLY A 96 -3.56 24.42 -2.94
CA GLY A 96 -4.16 25.01 -1.74
C GLY A 96 -4.97 24.00 -0.93
N LEU A 97 -6.16 24.42 -0.50
CA LEU A 97 -7.02 23.61 0.36
C LEU A 97 -7.47 22.27 -0.29
N ARG A 98 -7.70 22.26 -1.61
CA ARG A 98 -8.10 21.03 -2.31
C ARG A 98 -6.96 20.04 -2.37
N GLY A 99 -5.71 20.51 -2.56
CA GLY A 99 -4.51 19.70 -2.46
C GLY A 99 -4.37 19.06 -1.09
N ARG A 100 -4.50 19.88 -0.04
CA ARG A 100 -4.39 19.47 1.36
C ARG A 100 -5.45 18.44 1.78
N LYS A 101 -6.69 18.57 1.33
CA LYS A 101 -7.80 17.73 1.80
C LYS A 101 -8.10 16.51 0.93
N LEU A 102 -7.69 16.53 -0.33
CA LEU A 102 -8.08 15.49 -1.29
C LEU A 102 -6.89 14.93 -2.06
N TYR A 103 -6.12 15.78 -2.78
CA TYR A 103 -5.14 15.27 -3.72
C TYR A 103 -3.99 14.52 -3.05
N CYS A 104 -3.51 14.94 -1.88
CA CYS A 104 -2.50 14.21 -1.13
C CYS A 104 -2.98 12.81 -0.72
N LEU A 105 -4.26 12.67 -0.35
CA LEU A 105 -4.84 11.36 -0.02
C LEU A 105 -4.92 10.46 -1.26
N GLN A 106 -5.33 11.03 -2.41
CA GLN A 106 -5.36 10.31 -3.68
C GLN A 106 -3.96 9.88 -4.10
N ASP A 107 -2.97 10.75 -4.02
CA ASP A 107 -1.57 10.46 -4.35
C ASP A 107 -1.04 9.28 -3.51
N ALA A 108 -1.23 9.30 -2.19
CA ALA A 108 -0.82 8.22 -1.29
C ALA A 108 -1.58 6.91 -1.57
N THR A 109 -2.87 7.01 -1.89
CA THR A 109 -3.72 5.86 -2.26
C THR A 109 -3.25 5.20 -3.55
N ILE A 110 -2.95 6.00 -4.58
CA ILE A 110 -2.44 5.51 -5.86
C ILE A 110 -1.08 4.83 -5.65
N ALA A 111 -0.17 5.47 -4.92
CA ALA A 111 1.15 4.91 -4.61
C ALA A 111 1.05 3.56 -3.88
N CYS A 112 0.15 3.43 -2.92
CA CYS A 112 -0.11 2.17 -2.21
C CYS A 112 -0.70 1.10 -3.15
N ALA A 113 -1.60 1.46 -4.06
CA ALA A 113 -2.14 0.54 -5.06
C ALA A 113 -1.04 0.02 -6.01
N TYR A 114 -0.10 0.87 -6.41
CA TYR A 114 1.07 0.48 -7.20
C TYR A 114 1.95 -0.52 -6.43
N ALA A 115 2.22 -0.28 -5.15
CA ALA A 115 2.94 -1.22 -4.31
C ALA A 115 2.24 -2.59 -4.23
N GLN A 116 0.92 -2.58 -4.06
CA GLN A 116 0.11 -3.79 -3.94
C GLN A 116 0.12 -4.62 -5.23
N LEU A 117 -0.06 -3.98 -6.39
CA LEU A 117 0.00 -4.66 -7.68
C LEU A 117 1.40 -5.18 -7.99
N SER A 118 2.44 -4.40 -7.67
CA SER A 118 3.84 -4.80 -7.86
C SER A 118 4.21 -5.99 -6.98
N ALA A 119 3.78 -6.02 -5.71
CA ALA A 119 3.96 -7.17 -4.83
C ALA A 119 3.35 -8.42 -5.46
N THR A 120 2.12 -8.35 -5.96
CA THR A 120 1.44 -9.45 -6.64
C THR A 120 2.19 -9.90 -7.90
N ALA A 121 2.65 -8.97 -8.73
CA ALA A 121 3.44 -9.26 -9.94
C ALA A 121 4.72 -10.02 -9.63
N LEU A 122 5.30 -9.78 -8.45
CA LEU A 122 6.51 -10.42 -7.96
C LEU A 122 6.26 -11.72 -7.17
N GLY A 123 5.01 -12.21 -7.13
CA GLY A 123 4.64 -13.42 -6.40
C GLY A 123 4.56 -13.23 -4.88
N LEU A 124 4.45 -11.98 -4.41
CA LEU A 124 4.23 -11.65 -3.01
C LEU A 124 2.74 -11.42 -2.73
N GLY A 125 2.35 -11.65 -1.47
CA GLY A 125 1.04 -11.31 -0.94
C GLY A 125 1.08 -9.99 -0.20
N SER A 126 -0.07 -9.32 -0.15
CA SER A 126 -0.26 -8.10 0.65
C SER A 126 -1.73 -7.91 0.99
N VAL A 127 -2.01 -7.08 2.00
CA VAL A 127 -3.38 -6.63 2.31
C VAL A 127 -3.38 -5.15 2.66
N TRP A 128 -4.37 -4.42 2.16
CA TRP A 128 -4.61 -3.04 2.53
C TRP A 128 -5.28 -2.96 3.89
N VAL A 129 -4.63 -2.35 4.87
CA VAL A 129 -5.19 -2.07 6.18
C VAL A 129 -5.44 -0.57 6.28
N GLY A 130 -6.73 -0.19 6.40
CA GLY A 130 -7.15 1.21 6.56
C GLY A 130 -7.78 1.50 7.92
N ALA A 131 -7.99 0.46 8.76
CA ALA A 131 -8.56 0.61 10.08
C ALA A 131 -7.44 0.60 11.13
N PHE A 132 -7.09 1.76 11.68
CA PHE A 132 -6.06 1.92 12.71
C PHE A 132 -6.21 3.25 13.44
N ASN A 133 -5.50 3.39 14.57
CA ASN A 133 -5.34 4.67 15.26
C ASN A 133 -4.19 5.47 14.59
N GLU A 134 -4.54 6.54 13.89
CA GLU A 134 -3.59 7.36 13.14
C GLU A 134 -2.46 7.93 14.02
N LYS A 135 -2.78 8.43 15.22
CA LYS A 135 -1.80 9.02 16.13
C LYS A 135 -0.77 8.01 16.60
N GLU A 136 -1.22 6.80 16.94
CA GLU A 136 -0.32 5.73 17.34
C GLU A 136 0.55 5.27 16.18
N VAL A 137 0.00 5.14 14.96
CA VAL A 137 0.78 4.81 13.76
C VAL A 137 1.89 5.83 13.53
N LEU A 138 1.59 7.14 13.53
CA LEU A 138 2.57 8.20 13.37
C LEU A 138 3.69 8.12 14.41
N LYS A 139 3.34 7.88 15.68
CA LYS A 139 4.30 7.71 16.77
C LYS A 139 5.22 6.51 16.55
N ILE A 140 4.68 5.37 16.12
CA ILE A 140 5.43 4.13 15.90
C ILE A 140 6.45 4.31 14.77
N ILE A 141 6.05 4.95 13.66
CA ILE A 141 6.95 5.18 12.53
C ILE A 141 7.89 6.37 12.74
N GLY A 142 7.74 7.13 13.83
CA GLY A 142 8.54 8.30 14.12
C GLY A 142 8.27 9.47 13.17
N ALA A 143 7.08 9.52 12.59
CA ALA A 143 6.67 10.59 11.70
C ALA A 143 6.12 11.78 12.50
N GLY A 144 6.41 13.00 12.02
CA GLY A 144 5.92 14.24 12.58
C GLY A 144 5.24 15.11 11.51
N GLY A 145 4.83 16.30 11.92
CA GLY A 145 4.15 17.27 11.04
C GLY A 145 2.72 16.90 10.75
N ASP A 146 2.21 17.36 9.60
CA ASP A 146 0.83 17.20 9.16
C ASP A 146 0.61 15.92 8.33
N LEU A 147 1.51 14.93 8.43
CA LEU A 147 1.36 13.67 7.70
C LEU A 147 0.10 12.91 8.15
N ILE A 148 -0.63 12.33 7.17
CA ILE A 148 -1.86 11.59 7.42
C ILE A 148 -1.63 10.14 7.00
N PRO A 149 -1.60 9.15 7.92
CA PRO A 149 -1.53 7.75 7.56
C PRO A 149 -2.76 7.33 6.76
N VAL A 150 -2.54 6.74 5.58
CA VAL A 150 -3.61 6.31 4.66
C VAL A 150 -3.78 4.81 4.69
N ALA A 151 -2.67 4.08 4.73
CA ALA A 151 -2.69 2.63 4.74
C ALA A 151 -1.45 2.04 5.40
N ILE A 152 -1.63 0.90 6.06
CA ILE A 152 -0.56 -0.04 6.39
C ILE A 152 -0.68 -1.20 5.40
N LEU A 153 0.41 -1.52 4.72
CA LEU A 153 0.49 -2.58 3.72
C LEU A 153 1.54 -3.62 4.15
N PRO A 154 1.17 -4.65 4.94
CA PRO A 154 2.04 -5.78 5.19
C PRO A 154 2.27 -6.55 3.88
N ILE A 155 3.51 -7.00 3.68
CA ILE A 155 3.97 -7.69 2.46
C ILE A 155 4.83 -8.89 2.86
N GLY A 156 4.63 -10.01 2.20
CA GLY A 156 5.42 -11.23 2.40
C GLY A 156 5.06 -12.30 1.38
N PHE A 157 5.70 -13.46 1.45
CA PHE A 157 5.28 -14.61 0.66
C PHE A 157 3.95 -15.14 1.21
N PRO A 158 2.92 -15.36 0.36
CA PRO A 158 1.63 -15.83 0.82
C PRO A 158 1.72 -17.27 1.39
N ASP A 159 1.03 -17.51 2.50
CA ASP A 159 0.82 -18.83 3.10
C ASP A 159 -0.65 -19.22 3.14
N GLU A 160 -1.42 -18.63 2.25
CA GLU A 160 -2.83 -18.95 2.02
C GLU A 160 -3.19 -18.70 0.55
N GLU A 161 -4.28 -19.32 0.11
CA GLU A 161 -4.90 -19.11 -1.19
C GLU A 161 -6.36 -18.72 -0.96
N PRO A 162 -6.67 -17.42 -0.86
CA PRO A 162 -8.01 -16.95 -0.53
C PRO A 162 -8.98 -17.14 -1.70
N GLU A 163 -10.21 -17.49 -1.38
CA GLU A 163 -11.29 -17.53 -2.35
C GLU A 163 -11.54 -16.15 -2.99
N PRO A 164 -11.84 -16.11 -4.29
CA PRO A 164 -12.17 -14.86 -4.98
C PRO A 164 -13.38 -14.17 -4.36
N THR A 165 -13.21 -12.91 -3.99
CA THR A 165 -14.33 -12.10 -3.47
C THR A 165 -15.25 -11.67 -4.60
N PRO A 166 -16.59 -11.79 -4.47
CA PRO A 166 -17.54 -11.36 -5.50
C PRO A 166 -17.40 -9.85 -5.79
N ARG A 167 -17.75 -9.49 -7.00
CA ARG A 167 -17.75 -8.09 -7.48
C ARG A 167 -19.16 -7.71 -7.91
N ARG A 168 -19.45 -6.43 -7.87
CA ARG A 168 -20.65 -5.85 -8.47
C ARG A 168 -20.65 -6.14 -9.97
N GLN A 169 -21.84 -6.19 -10.56
CA GLN A 169 -21.96 -6.32 -12.01
C GLN A 169 -21.37 -5.09 -12.70
N ILE A 170 -20.76 -5.31 -13.86
CA ILE A 170 -20.11 -4.22 -14.61
C ILE A 170 -21.10 -3.10 -14.92
N ASN A 171 -22.32 -3.47 -15.35
CA ASN A 171 -23.38 -2.52 -15.69
C ASN A 171 -23.89 -1.68 -14.50
N ASP A 172 -23.64 -2.13 -13.26
CA ASP A 172 -23.96 -1.36 -12.04
C ASP A 172 -22.89 -0.31 -11.70
N LEU A 173 -21.74 -0.38 -12.36
CA LEU A 173 -20.60 0.50 -12.12
C LEU A 173 -20.37 1.52 -13.22
N PHE A 174 -20.66 1.15 -14.46
CA PHE A 174 -20.36 1.96 -15.64
C PHE A 174 -21.65 2.54 -16.21
N HIS A 175 -21.74 3.85 -16.27
CA HIS A 175 -22.89 4.61 -16.77
C HIS A 175 -22.48 5.43 -17.96
N GLU A 176 -23.11 5.21 -19.12
CA GLU A 176 -22.92 6.05 -20.30
C GLU A 176 -23.73 7.34 -20.17
N VAL A 177 -23.08 8.48 -20.30
CA VAL A 177 -23.72 9.78 -20.38
C VAL A 177 -23.90 10.12 -21.86
N LYS A 178 -25.16 10.25 -22.30
CA LYS A 178 -25.54 10.61 -23.69
C LYS A 178 -25.78 12.08 -23.81
#